data_2c23a691986659bbc4fa4ae290dc7cd4
#
_entry.id   2c23a691986659bbc4fa4ae290dc7cd4
#
_cell.length_a   1.000
_cell.length_b   1.000
_cell.length_c   1.000
_cell.angle_alpha   90.00
_cell.angle_beta   90.00
_cell.angle_gamma   90.00
#
_symmetry.space_group_name_H-M   'P 1'
#
loop_
_entity.id
_entity.type
_entity.pdbx_description
1 polymer ?
#
loop_
_entity_poly.entity_id
_entity_poly.type
_entity_poly.pdbx_seq_one_letter_code
_entity_poly.pdbx_strand_id
1 'polypeptide(L)'
;MPEFEAILFDFDGVLLDSEPVHCACWAEVLAPFGVTVEWEYYRQHGVGVDDREMLRTLAARFDPPRNWEELWAVYPAKKKLFQARMAQLPPFDPSLDRFLGELHRAYKLAVVTSSATTEIAPILAAGRIRRHFDTLVGGDDVKRHKPAPDPYLLAAQRLGVRAALVVEDSEPGMASGRAAGFEVLLVKGPADLQERVLGRLST
;
A
#
# COMPACT_ATOMS: atom_id res chain seq x y z
N MET A 1 31.42 3.34 4.13
CA MET A 1 30.42 2.63 3.29
C MET A 1 29.10 3.32 3.55
N PRO A 2 28.17 3.38 2.60
CA PRO A 2 26.85 3.93 2.90
C PRO A 2 26.22 3.14 4.04
N GLU A 3 25.47 3.82 4.89
CA GLU A 3 24.79 3.21 6.05
C GLU A 3 23.79 2.15 5.62
N PHE A 4 23.14 2.35 4.46
CA PHE A 4 22.19 1.41 3.85
C PHE A 4 22.67 0.95 2.47
N GLU A 5 22.38 -0.31 2.14
CA GLU A 5 22.60 -0.90 0.81
C GLU A 5 21.31 -0.88 -0.03
N ALA A 6 20.15 -0.81 0.64
CA ALA A 6 18.83 -0.82 0.02
C ALA A 6 17.81 0.04 0.76
N ILE A 7 16.75 0.42 0.04
CA ILE A 7 15.54 1.04 0.59
C ILE A 7 14.35 0.15 0.23
N LEU A 8 13.57 -0.26 1.24
CA LEU A 8 12.46 -1.16 1.13
C LEU A 8 11.17 -0.38 1.42
N PHE A 9 10.40 -0.11 0.38
CA PHE A 9 9.18 0.70 0.49
C PHE A 9 7.97 -0.20 0.68
N ASP A 10 7.10 0.12 1.64
CA ASP A 10 5.71 -0.30 1.53
C ASP A 10 5.04 0.35 0.31
N PHE A 11 3.88 -0.14 -0.08
CA PHE A 11 3.18 0.31 -1.27
C PHE A 11 2.04 1.28 -0.95
N ASP A 12 0.97 0.78 -0.30
CA ASP A 12 -0.21 1.58 0.03
C ASP A 12 0.09 2.52 1.21
N GLY A 13 -0.24 3.79 1.07
CA GLY A 13 0.08 4.80 2.08
C GLY A 13 1.53 5.31 2.06
N VAL A 14 2.43 4.69 1.29
CA VAL A 14 3.83 5.11 1.14
C VAL A 14 4.10 5.64 -0.28
N LEU A 15 3.98 4.78 -1.30
CA LEU A 15 4.23 5.18 -2.69
C LEU A 15 3.02 5.85 -3.33
N LEU A 16 1.82 5.48 -2.90
CA LEU A 16 0.56 6.09 -3.34
C LEU A 16 -0.48 6.03 -2.23
N ASP A 17 -1.51 6.88 -2.33
CA ASP A 17 -2.71 6.80 -1.50
C ASP A 17 -3.84 6.18 -2.33
N SER A 18 -4.14 4.91 -2.08
CA SER A 18 -5.21 4.16 -2.75
C SER A 18 -6.58 4.35 -2.10
N GLU A 19 -6.65 4.88 -0.89
CA GLU A 19 -7.90 4.96 -0.10
C GLU A 19 -9.01 5.78 -0.78
N PRO A 20 -8.72 6.94 -1.42
CA PRO A 20 -9.76 7.65 -2.17
C PRO A 20 -10.33 6.83 -3.34
N VAL A 21 -9.50 6.00 -3.99
CA VAL A 21 -9.94 5.10 -5.07
C VAL A 21 -10.78 3.97 -4.52
N HIS A 22 -10.41 3.39 -3.37
CA HIS A 22 -11.21 2.38 -2.67
C HIS A 22 -12.60 2.92 -2.30
N CYS A 23 -12.65 4.11 -1.69
CA CYS A 23 -13.90 4.79 -1.34
C CYS A 23 -14.79 5.00 -2.56
N ALA A 24 -14.23 5.57 -3.65
CA ALA A 24 -14.97 5.81 -4.88
C ALA A 24 -15.48 4.52 -5.53
N CYS A 25 -14.74 3.42 -5.45
CA CYS A 25 -15.20 2.12 -5.95
C CYS A 25 -16.35 1.57 -5.11
N TRP A 26 -16.27 1.65 -3.77
CA TRP A 26 -17.38 1.27 -2.90
C TRP A 26 -18.63 2.12 -3.14
N ALA A 27 -18.48 3.42 -3.27
CA ALA A 27 -19.59 4.33 -3.57
C ALA A 27 -20.30 3.94 -4.88
N GLU A 28 -19.55 3.60 -5.94
CA GLU A 28 -20.11 3.22 -7.24
C GLU A 28 -20.85 1.88 -7.18
N VAL A 29 -20.25 0.83 -6.62
CA VAL A 29 -20.87 -0.50 -6.62
C VAL A 29 -22.03 -0.62 -5.64
N LEU A 30 -22.11 0.23 -4.61
CA LEU A 30 -23.19 0.24 -3.63
C LEU A 30 -24.35 1.19 -3.99
N ALA A 31 -24.11 2.14 -4.93
CA ALA A 31 -25.14 3.08 -5.38
C ALA A 31 -26.44 2.41 -5.87
N PRO A 32 -26.40 1.29 -6.66
CA PRO A 32 -27.63 0.59 -7.08
C PRO A 32 -28.49 0.05 -5.93
N PHE A 33 -27.88 -0.13 -4.76
CA PHE A 33 -28.58 -0.56 -3.53
C PHE A 33 -29.12 0.62 -2.72
N GLY A 34 -28.97 1.86 -3.22
CA GLY A 34 -29.34 3.05 -2.47
C GLY A 34 -28.45 3.32 -1.26
N VAL A 35 -27.20 2.83 -1.30
CA VAL A 35 -26.21 3.02 -0.24
C VAL A 35 -25.20 4.05 -0.69
N THR A 36 -25.05 5.13 0.06
CA THR A 36 -24.04 6.17 -0.18
C THR A 36 -22.83 5.91 0.73
N VAL A 37 -21.65 5.96 0.14
CA VAL A 37 -20.37 5.93 0.86
C VAL A 37 -19.65 7.24 0.62
N GLU A 38 -19.74 8.14 1.59
CA GLU A 38 -19.06 9.43 1.53
C GLU A 38 -17.64 9.32 2.06
N TRP A 39 -16.73 10.14 1.54
CA TRP A 39 -15.32 10.12 1.94
C TRP A 39 -15.12 10.29 3.44
N GLU A 40 -15.85 11.23 4.07
CA GLU A 40 -15.70 11.46 5.52
C GLU A 40 -16.08 10.23 6.34
N TYR A 41 -17.15 9.51 5.95
CA TYR A 41 -17.52 8.24 6.57
C TYR A 41 -16.45 7.17 6.34
N TYR A 42 -15.99 7.02 5.08
CA TYR A 42 -15.01 6.03 4.71
C TYR A 42 -13.68 6.27 5.43
N ARG A 43 -13.25 7.51 5.54
CA ARG A 43 -12.03 7.89 6.25
C ARG A 43 -12.06 7.49 7.72
N GLN A 44 -13.23 7.52 8.38
CA GLN A 44 -13.38 7.16 9.80
C GLN A 44 -13.58 5.66 10.04
N HIS A 45 -14.15 4.93 9.08
CA HIS A 45 -14.63 3.57 9.28
C HIS A 45 -14.12 2.55 8.26
N GLY A 46 -13.43 3.00 7.20
CA GLY A 46 -12.92 2.17 6.11
C GLY A 46 -11.40 2.14 6.03
N VAL A 47 -10.75 3.30 6.21
CA VAL A 47 -9.28 3.39 6.10
C VAL A 47 -8.61 2.49 7.14
N GLY A 48 -7.78 1.54 6.66
CA GLY A 48 -7.09 0.60 7.51
C GLY A 48 -7.98 -0.47 8.16
N VAL A 49 -9.25 -0.54 7.79
CA VAL A 49 -10.24 -1.51 8.30
C VAL A 49 -10.53 -2.56 7.24
N ASP A 50 -10.73 -3.82 7.65
CA ASP A 50 -11.18 -4.88 6.73
C ASP A 50 -12.49 -4.49 6.04
N ASP A 51 -12.57 -4.67 4.72
CA ASP A 51 -13.73 -4.30 3.90
C ASP A 51 -15.06 -4.92 4.43
N ARG A 52 -15.03 -6.12 5.02
CA ARG A 52 -16.22 -6.75 5.60
C ARG A 52 -16.69 -6.04 6.86
N GLU A 53 -15.74 -5.62 7.70
CA GLU A 53 -16.05 -4.91 8.94
C GLU A 53 -16.60 -3.51 8.64
N MET A 54 -16.02 -2.82 7.68
CA MET A 54 -16.55 -1.55 7.18
C MET A 54 -17.99 -1.72 6.68
N LEU A 55 -18.30 -2.76 5.90
CA LEU A 55 -19.66 -3.01 5.40
C LEU A 55 -20.63 -3.41 6.50
N ARG A 56 -20.20 -4.16 7.53
CA ARG A 56 -21.05 -4.46 8.71
C ARG A 56 -21.45 -3.18 9.43
N THR A 57 -20.47 -2.32 9.68
CA THR A 57 -20.70 -1.03 10.32
C THR A 57 -21.62 -0.13 9.48
N LEU A 58 -21.42 -0.12 8.16
CA LEU A 58 -22.26 0.65 7.22
C LEU A 58 -23.70 0.11 7.21
N ALA A 59 -23.89 -1.21 7.12
CA ALA A 59 -25.20 -1.84 7.08
C ALA A 59 -26.03 -1.61 8.36
N ALA A 60 -25.37 -1.57 9.51
CA ALA A 60 -26.00 -1.33 10.80
C ALA A 60 -26.58 0.10 10.96
N ARG A 61 -26.17 1.06 10.11
CA ARG A 61 -26.65 2.46 10.16
C ARG A 61 -28.04 2.66 9.57
N PHE A 62 -28.54 1.70 8.82
CA PHE A 62 -29.88 1.77 8.23
C PHE A 62 -30.98 1.45 9.24
N ASP A 63 -32.17 2.00 9.05
CA ASP A 63 -33.35 1.68 9.85
C ASP A 63 -34.48 1.19 8.91
N PRO A 64 -34.83 -0.11 8.93
CA PRO A 64 -34.14 -1.18 9.69
C PRO A 64 -32.73 -1.48 9.16
N PRO A 65 -31.85 -2.07 10.00
CA PRO A 65 -30.50 -2.46 9.55
C PRO A 65 -30.54 -3.38 8.33
N ARG A 66 -29.58 -3.17 7.41
CA ARG A 66 -29.47 -4.00 6.21
C ARG A 66 -28.66 -5.26 6.47
N ASN A 67 -28.84 -6.27 5.62
CA ASN A 67 -27.98 -7.43 5.60
C ASN A 67 -26.64 -7.05 4.93
N TRP A 68 -25.56 -7.05 5.70
CA TRP A 68 -24.21 -6.72 5.20
C TRP A 68 -23.71 -7.74 4.17
N GLU A 69 -24.15 -9.00 4.22
CA GLU A 69 -23.76 -10.06 3.28
C GLU A 69 -24.28 -9.77 1.87
N GLU A 70 -25.46 -9.13 1.74
CA GLU A 70 -25.97 -8.66 0.47
C GLU A 70 -25.08 -7.53 -0.11
N LEU A 71 -24.59 -6.63 0.74
CA LEU A 71 -23.63 -5.61 0.34
C LEU A 71 -22.28 -6.22 -0.01
N TRP A 72 -21.85 -7.27 0.68
CA TRP A 72 -20.63 -7.99 0.37
C TRP A 72 -20.66 -8.71 -0.99
N ALA A 73 -21.83 -9.11 -1.47
CA ALA A 73 -21.97 -9.79 -2.76
C ALA A 73 -21.40 -8.98 -3.94
N VAL A 74 -21.29 -7.65 -3.81
CA VAL A 74 -20.71 -6.80 -4.86
C VAL A 74 -19.18 -6.66 -4.77
N TYR A 75 -18.53 -7.25 -3.77
CA TYR A 75 -17.07 -7.18 -3.60
C TYR A 75 -16.27 -7.57 -4.85
N PRO A 76 -16.61 -8.64 -5.60
CA PRO A 76 -15.90 -8.96 -6.84
C PRO A 76 -15.97 -7.83 -7.89
N ALA A 77 -17.10 -7.14 -7.97
CA ALA A 77 -17.26 -5.99 -8.86
C ALA A 77 -16.40 -4.80 -8.38
N LYS A 78 -16.41 -4.51 -7.08
CA LYS A 78 -15.54 -3.47 -6.48
C LYS A 78 -14.07 -3.76 -6.75
N LYS A 79 -13.62 -4.99 -6.54
CA LYS A 79 -12.23 -5.39 -6.79
C LYS A 79 -11.84 -5.19 -8.25
N LYS A 80 -12.68 -5.62 -9.18
CA LYS A 80 -12.45 -5.44 -10.63
C LYS A 80 -12.39 -3.95 -11.02
N LEU A 81 -13.30 -3.15 -10.48
CA LEU A 81 -13.35 -1.71 -10.72
C LEU A 81 -12.09 -1.01 -10.20
N PHE A 82 -11.67 -1.35 -8.96
CA PHE A 82 -10.45 -0.84 -8.36
C PHE A 82 -9.22 -1.18 -9.23
N GLN A 83 -9.05 -2.43 -9.59
CA GLN A 83 -7.94 -2.87 -10.46
C GLN A 83 -7.93 -2.11 -11.80
N ALA A 84 -9.10 -1.93 -12.43
CA ALA A 84 -9.20 -1.20 -13.69
C ALA A 84 -8.79 0.28 -13.53
N ARG A 85 -9.26 0.96 -12.49
CA ARG A 85 -8.91 2.36 -12.21
C ARG A 85 -7.42 2.53 -11.92
N MET A 86 -6.88 1.68 -11.06
CA MET A 86 -5.46 1.71 -10.71
C MET A 86 -4.55 1.39 -11.90
N ALA A 87 -4.97 0.51 -12.82
CA ALA A 87 -4.22 0.21 -14.04
C ALA A 87 -4.26 1.34 -15.08
N GLN A 88 -5.31 2.17 -15.08
CA GLN A 88 -5.45 3.28 -16.02
C GLN A 88 -4.75 4.55 -15.54
N LEU A 89 -4.97 4.93 -14.30
CA LEU A 89 -4.46 6.17 -13.72
C LEU A 89 -4.15 5.97 -12.22
N PRO A 90 -3.03 5.32 -11.89
CA PRO A 90 -2.62 5.22 -10.49
C PRO A 90 -2.27 6.61 -9.93
N PRO A 91 -2.69 6.93 -8.70
CA PRO A 91 -2.51 8.26 -8.10
C PRO A 91 -1.09 8.46 -7.55
N PHE A 92 -0.07 8.21 -8.37
CA PHE A 92 1.32 8.51 -7.99
C PHE A 92 1.61 10.00 -8.09
N ASP A 93 2.45 10.49 -7.16
CA ASP A 93 3.02 11.82 -7.29
C ASP A 93 3.83 11.95 -8.58
N PRO A 94 3.63 13.01 -9.38
CA PRO A 94 4.34 13.19 -10.65
C PRO A 94 5.88 13.23 -10.54
N SER A 95 6.41 13.60 -9.37
CA SER A 95 7.85 13.64 -9.12
C SER A 95 8.44 12.29 -8.68
N LEU A 96 7.59 11.31 -8.34
CA LEU A 96 8.01 10.02 -7.79
C LEU A 96 8.96 9.26 -8.72
N ASP A 97 8.69 9.29 -10.02
CA ASP A 97 9.55 8.62 -11.02
C ASP A 97 10.99 9.13 -10.98
N ARG A 98 11.17 10.46 -10.95
CA ARG A 98 12.49 11.08 -10.84
C ARG A 98 13.15 10.75 -9.51
N PHE A 99 12.43 10.88 -8.41
CA PHE A 99 12.92 10.59 -7.07
C PHE A 99 13.43 9.15 -6.93
N LEU A 100 12.63 8.16 -7.36
CA LEU A 100 13.06 6.76 -7.34
C LEU A 100 14.26 6.51 -8.25
N GLY A 101 14.32 7.18 -9.43
CA GLY A 101 15.45 7.08 -10.33
C GLY A 101 16.76 7.66 -9.73
N GLU A 102 16.67 8.73 -8.92
CA GLU A 102 17.82 9.28 -8.19
C GLU A 102 18.29 8.32 -7.09
N LEU A 103 17.37 7.76 -6.31
CA LEU A 103 17.70 6.76 -5.27
C LEU A 103 18.31 5.49 -5.85
N HIS A 104 17.78 4.99 -6.96
CA HIS A 104 18.25 3.73 -7.59
C HIS A 104 19.69 3.80 -8.12
N ARG A 105 20.27 4.98 -8.24
CA ARG A 105 21.70 5.14 -8.59
C ARG A 105 22.63 4.76 -7.44
N ALA A 106 22.15 4.85 -6.21
CA ALA A 106 22.96 4.63 -5.00
C ALA A 106 22.53 3.42 -4.18
N TYR A 107 21.25 3.04 -4.27
CA TYR A 107 20.63 2.01 -3.44
C TYR A 107 19.87 1.01 -4.30
N LYS A 108 19.81 -0.26 -3.86
CA LYS A 108 18.83 -1.21 -4.37
C LYS A 108 17.45 -0.86 -3.82
N LEU A 109 16.41 -0.97 -4.65
CA LEU A 109 15.07 -0.62 -4.24
C LEU A 109 14.14 -1.85 -4.31
N ALA A 110 13.27 -1.99 -3.33
CA ALA A 110 12.21 -2.99 -3.34
C ALA A 110 10.87 -2.39 -2.91
N VAL A 111 9.78 -2.98 -3.44
CA VAL A 111 8.44 -2.84 -2.87
C VAL A 111 8.14 -4.05 -2.02
N VAL A 112 7.59 -3.83 -0.81
CA VAL A 112 7.21 -4.87 0.14
C VAL A 112 5.81 -4.58 0.66
N THR A 113 4.81 -5.30 0.17
CA THR A 113 3.39 -5.03 0.42
C THR A 113 2.63 -6.26 0.92
N SER A 114 1.50 -6.04 1.58
CA SER A 114 0.53 -7.10 1.93
C SER A 114 -0.36 -7.51 0.74
N SER A 115 -0.44 -6.69 -0.30
CA SER A 115 -1.16 -7.01 -1.54
C SER A 115 -0.41 -8.08 -2.35
N ALA A 116 -1.11 -8.80 -3.23
CA ALA A 116 -0.46 -9.78 -4.11
C ALA A 116 0.40 -9.10 -5.17
N THR A 117 1.55 -9.71 -5.51
CA THR A 117 2.45 -9.17 -6.55
C THR A 117 1.74 -9.00 -7.90
N THR A 118 0.80 -9.90 -8.22
CA THR A 118 -0.03 -9.83 -9.43
C THR A 118 -0.98 -8.63 -9.47
N GLU A 119 -1.29 -8.05 -8.33
CA GLU A 119 -2.15 -6.85 -8.22
C GLU A 119 -1.32 -5.57 -8.36
N ILE A 120 -0.15 -5.49 -7.73
CA ILE A 120 0.66 -4.26 -7.71
C ILE A 120 1.55 -4.09 -8.93
N ALA A 121 2.03 -5.17 -9.53
CA ALA A 121 2.95 -5.07 -10.68
C ALA A 121 2.35 -4.30 -11.87
N PRO A 122 1.06 -4.51 -12.26
CA PRO A 122 0.43 -3.70 -13.30
C PRO A 122 0.29 -2.21 -12.92
N ILE A 123 0.04 -1.90 -11.64
CA ILE A 123 -0.09 -0.52 -11.14
C ILE A 123 1.26 0.21 -11.24
N LEU A 124 2.33 -0.43 -10.77
CA LEU A 124 3.69 0.11 -10.87
C LEU A 124 4.12 0.31 -12.35
N ALA A 125 3.70 -0.60 -13.23
CA ALA A 125 3.97 -0.49 -14.67
C ALA A 125 3.20 0.67 -15.30
N ALA A 126 1.91 0.85 -14.98
CA ALA A 126 1.09 1.96 -15.44
C ALA A 126 1.66 3.32 -14.98
N GLY A 127 2.16 3.40 -13.75
CA GLY A 127 2.86 4.56 -13.20
C GLY A 127 4.29 4.74 -13.74
N ARG A 128 4.78 3.83 -14.59
CA ARG A 128 6.13 3.83 -15.17
C ARG A 128 7.27 3.76 -14.15
N ILE A 129 6.99 3.40 -12.89
CA ILE A 129 7.98 3.34 -11.80
C ILE A 129 8.51 1.92 -11.52
N ARG A 130 7.89 0.88 -12.10
CA ARG A 130 8.32 -0.53 -11.91
C ARG A 130 9.82 -0.74 -12.21
N ARG A 131 10.36 0.00 -13.17
CA ARG A 131 11.77 -0.10 -13.61
C ARG A 131 12.81 0.28 -12.54
N HIS A 132 12.39 1.01 -11.51
CA HIS A 132 13.29 1.43 -10.43
C HIS A 132 13.41 0.39 -9.31
N PHE A 133 12.57 -0.64 -9.31
CA PHE A 133 12.60 -1.65 -8.26
C PHE A 133 13.30 -2.92 -8.74
N ASP A 134 14.33 -3.34 -8.02
CA ASP A 134 15.07 -4.58 -8.28
C ASP A 134 14.25 -5.82 -7.94
N THR A 135 13.37 -5.70 -6.91
CA THR A 135 12.44 -6.78 -6.54
C THR A 135 11.10 -6.25 -6.02
N LEU A 136 10.09 -7.11 -6.09
CA LEU A 136 8.78 -6.94 -5.44
C LEU A 136 8.57 -8.13 -4.51
N VAL A 137 8.03 -7.85 -3.32
CA VAL A 137 7.56 -8.87 -2.37
C VAL A 137 6.13 -8.55 -2.03
N GLY A 138 5.22 -9.43 -2.40
CA GLY A 138 3.80 -9.34 -2.10
C GLY A 138 3.37 -10.30 -1.01
N GLY A 139 2.12 -10.16 -0.59
CA GLY A 139 1.52 -11.08 0.38
C GLY A 139 1.52 -12.54 -0.08
N ASP A 140 1.49 -12.79 -1.39
CA ASP A 140 1.54 -14.12 -2.01
C ASP A 140 2.94 -14.76 -1.98
N ASP A 141 3.99 -14.00 -1.67
CA ASP A 141 5.38 -14.51 -1.57
C ASP A 141 5.72 -15.10 -0.20
N VAL A 142 4.95 -14.81 0.84
CA VAL A 142 5.27 -15.15 2.23
C VAL A 142 4.15 -15.91 2.92
N LYS A 143 4.51 -16.72 3.92
CA LYS A 143 3.54 -17.43 4.75
C LYS A 143 3.05 -16.60 5.95
N ARG A 144 3.95 -15.80 6.51
CA ARG A 144 3.66 -14.92 7.64
C ARG A 144 3.72 -13.48 7.15
N HIS A 145 2.58 -12.80 7.21
CA HIS A 145 2.44 -11.41 6.79
C HIS A 145 2.91 -10.45 7.89
N LYS A 146 3.03 -9.15 7.57
CA LYS A 146 3.21 -8.10 8.56
C LYS A 146 2.18 -8.27 9.69
N PRO A 147 2.59 -8.24 10.98
CA PRO A 147 3.84 -7.73 11.52
C PRO A 147 5.01 -8.74 11.61
N ALA A 148 4.90 -9.97 11.06
CA ALA A 148 6.04 -10.89 11.01
C ALA A 148 7.17 -10.32 10.13
N PRO A 149 8.46 -10.64 10.40
CA PRO A 149 9.60 -10.07 9.68
C PRO A 149 9.76 -10.61 8.26
N ASP A 150 9.05 -11.69 7.90
CA ASP A 150 9.26 -12.48 6.69
C ASP A 150 9.27 -11.65 5.40
N PRO A 151 8.34 -10.68 5.18
CA PRO A 151 8.31 -9.90 3.95
C PRO A 151 9.60 -9.09 3.74
N TYR A 152 10.07 -8.39 4.78
CA TYR A 152 11.29 -7.57 4.68
C TYR A 152 12.56 -8.41 4.63
N LEU A 153 12.60 -9.54 5.35
CA LEU A 153 13.72 -10.49 5.25
C LEU A 153 13.80 -11.10 3.85
N LEU A 154 12.68 -11.45 3.23
CA LEU A 154 12.65 -11.97 1.87
C LEU A 154 13.12 -10.93 0.86
N ALA A 155 12.71 -9.66 1.02
CA ALA A 155 13.18 -8.57 0.16
C ALA A 155 14.71 -8.40 0.26
N ALA A 156 15.26 -8.34 1.46
CA ALA A 156 16.69 -8.23 1.70
C ALA A 156 17.47 -9.43 1.13
N GLN A 157 16.93 -10.64 1.29
CA GLN A 157 17.50 -11.87 0.71
C GLN A 157 17.53 -11.80 -0.82
N ARG A 158 16.42 -11.41 -1.47
CA ARG A 158 16.33 -11.27 -2.94
C ARG A 158 17.31 -10.22 -3.47
N LEU A 159 17.51 -9.14 -2.72
CA LEU A 159 18.47 -8.09 -3.06
C LEU A 159 19.91 -8.45 -2.73
N GLY A 160 20.16 -9.44 -1.87
CA GLY A 160 21.49 -9.79 -1.39
C GLY A 160 22.12 -8.71 -0.52
N VAL A 161 21.32 -8.05 0.35
CA VAL A 161 21.74 -6.96 1.24
C VAL A 161 21.59 -7.34 2.72
N ARG A 162 22.37 -6.65 3.58
CA ARG A 162 22.32 -6.85 5.03
C ARG A 162 21.85 -5.62 5.78
N ALA A 163 22.00 -4.44 5.20
CA ALA A 163 21.57 -3.17 5.77
C ALA A 163 20.54 -2.50 4.84
N ALA A 164 19.35 -2.23 5.34
CA ALA A 164 18.29 -1.59 4.59
C ALA A 164 17.52 -0.58 5.43
N LEU A 165 17.03 0.47 4.78
CA LEU A 165 16.04 1.37 5.33
C LEU A 165 14.65 0.91 4.90
N VAL A 166 13.78 0.61 5.85
CA VAL A 166 12.36 0.32 5.60
C VAL A 166 11.60 1.63 5.67
N VAL A 167 10.74 1.89 4.69
CA VAL A 167 9.87 3.07 4.64
C VAL A 167 8.42 2.60 4.73
N GLU A 168 7.72 3.04 5.78
CA GLU A 168 6.41 2.53 6.18
C GLU A 168 5.50 3.63 6.74
N ASP A 169 4.19 3.39 6.68
CA ASP A 169 3.17 4.28 7.25
C ASP A 169 2.32 3.60 8.33
N SER A 170 2.35 2.27 8.41
CA SER A 170 1.48 1.44 9.26
C SER A 170 2.21 0.83 10.45
N GLU A 171 1.49 0.68 11.58
CA GLU A 171 2.06 0.02 12.78
C GLU A 171 2.46 -1.45 12.52
N PRO A 172 1.65 -2.29 11.82
CA PRO A 172 2.07 -3.66 11.48
C PRO A 172 3.32 -3.70 10.60
N GLY A 173 3.43 -2.78 9.64
CA GLY A 173 4.59 -2.71 8.76
C GLY A 173 5.85 -2.25 9.48
N MET A 174 5.74 -1.23 10.34
CA MET A 174 6.85 -0.80 11.18
C MET A 174 7.33 -1.91 12.12
N ALA A 175 6.41 -2.64 12.74
CA ALA A 175 6.74 -3.78 13.58
C ALA A 175 7.46 -4.87 12.78
N SER A 176 7.03 -5.14 11.56
CA SER A 176 7.66 -6.10 10.64
C SER A 176 9.10 -5.71 10.28
N GLY A 177 9.33 -4.44 9.90
CA GLY A 177 10.65 -3.91 9.59
C GLY A 177 11.62 -4.00 10.77
N ARG A 178 11.17 -3.59 11.98
CA ARG A 178 11.95 -3.71 13.22
C ARG A 178 12.25 -5.16 13.59
N ALA A 179 11.27 -6.04 13.47
CA ALA A 179 11.45 -7.48 13.72
C ALA A 179 12.42 -8.14 12.73
N ALA A 180 12.54 -7.60 11.51
CA ALA A 180 13.54 -8.00 10.52
C ALA A 180 14.95 -7.46 10.84
N GLY A 181 15.10 -6.59 11.85
CA GLY A 181 16.38 -5.99 12.24
C GLY A 181 16.80 -4.78 11.42
N PHE A 182 15.86 -4.19 10.68
CA PHE A 182 16.12 -3.00 9.87
C PHE A 182 15.70 -1.72 10.56
N GLU A 183 16.34 -0.62 10.19
CA GLU A 183 15.84 0.71 10.54
C GLU A 183 14.55 1.01 9.80
N VAL A 184 13.60 1.65 10.51
CA VAL A 184 12.29 1.96 9.96
C VAL A 184 12.05 3.47 10.01
N LEU A 185 11.80 4.04 8.86
CA LEU A 185 11.39 5.42 8.67
C LEU A 185 9.87 5.47 8.50
N LEU A 186 9.21 6.12 9.46
CA LEU A 186 7.78 6.39 9.36
C LEU A 186 7.52 7.57 8.41
N VAL A 187 6.63 7.38 7.44
CA VAL A 187 6.02 8.44 6.64
C VAL A 187 4.54 8.56 6.97
N LYS A 188 3.94 9.71 6.71
CA LYS A 188 2.50 9.95 6.95
C LYS A 188 1.67 9.78 5.69
N GLY A 189 2.34 9.54 4.57
CA GLY A 189 1.73 9.37 3.28
C GLY A 189 2.70 9.76 2.14
N PRO A 190 2.28 9.60 0.88
CA PRO A 190 3.14 9.91 -0.27
C PRO A 190 3.62 11.36 -0.32
N ALA A 191 2.89 12.28 0.32
CA ALA A 191 3.21 13.72 0.29
C ALA A 191 4.50 14.06 1.06
N ASP A 192 4.82 13.35 2.14
CA ASP A 192 6.04 13.60 2.94
C ASP A 192 7.17 12.59 2.65
N LEU A 193 6.93 11.61 1.79
CA LEU A 193 7.86 10.55 1.45
C LEU A 193 9.26 11.06 1.07
N GLN A 194 9.31 11.95 0.08
CA GLN A 194 10.57 12.41 -0.48
C GLN A 194 11.39 13.20 0.53
N GLU A 195 10.75 14.13 1.23
CA GLU A 195 11.40 14.94 2.28
C GLU A 195 11.96 14.05 3.40
N ARG A 196 11.16 13.09 3.87
CA ARG A 196 11.54 12.19 4.97
C ARG A 196 12.72 11.29 4.58
N VAL A 197 12.65 10.68 3.40
CA VAL A 197 13.72 9.78 2.93
C VAL A 197 15.00 10.55 2.70
N LEU A 198 14.97 11.69 2.00
CA LEU A 198 16.15 12.50 1.76
C LEU A 198 16.75 13.05 3.06
N GLY A 199 15.91 13.51 3.98
CA GLY A 199 16.34 13.95 5.31
C GLY A 199 17.09 12.85 6.06
N ARG A 200 16.59 11.60 6.04
CA ARG A 200 17.26 10.48 6.72
C ARG A 200 18.56 10.05 6.04
N LEU A 201 18.64 10.13 4.72
CA LEU A 201 19.85 9.73 3.98
C LEU A 201 20.97 10.79 4.04
N SER A 202 20.67 12.00 4.50
CA SER A 202 21.65 13.11 4.60
C SER A 202 22.29 13.20 5.99
N THR A 203 21.88 12.37 6.95
CA THR A 203 22.41 12.30 8.32
C THR A 203 23.40 11.16 8.47
#